data_f59810a3a7b89a963705efd7ef28b81b
#
_entry.id   f59810a3a7b89a963705efd7ef28b81b
#
_cell.length_a   1.000
_cell.length_b   1.000
_cell.length_c   1.000
_cell.angle_alpha   90.00
_cell.angle_beta   90.00
_cell.angle_gamma   90.00
#
_symmetry.space_group_name_H-M   'P 1'
#
loop_
_entity.id
_entity.type
_entity.pdbx_description
1 polymer ?
#
loop_
_entity_poly.entity_id
_entity_poly.type
_entity_poly.pdbx_seq_one_letter_code
_entity_poly.pdbx_strand_id
1 'polypeptide(L)'
;MNTAATAGAATGPRPDRLGEPLPQDLLDEGERLTREQLRELQLDRLRATLRHAYANVELYRKKFDEAGIKPDDCRSLEDLSRFPFTTKADLRETYPFGMFAVPMADVRRIHASSGTTGRPTVVGYTENDLSMWADMIARSIRAAGGRRGHKVHISYGYGLFTGGLGAHYGAERAGCTVIPASGGMTARQVQIIQDFEPEIIMVTPSYMLTLLDEFERQGVDPRTTSLQVGIFGAEPWTEAMRREIEERMDIHAVDIYGLSEVIGPGVAQECVETKDGLHVWEDHFYPEVVDPFTGAVLPEGEEGEVVFTSLTKEALPIIRYRTRDLSRLLPGTARPAFRRIEKITGRSDDMIILRGVNVFPSQIEEIVLRTPAVAPHFQVQLTRRGRMDHMTVRVEARPGAGAEQREAAAKTIAQGVKDGVGVTVEVAIVDPETLERSMGKLRRVKDLRQQ
;
A
#
# COMPACT_ATOMS: atom_id res chain seq x y z
N MET A 1 18.43 38.86 38.59
CA MET A 1 19.40 37.89 38.09
C MET A 1 18.65 36.57 37.94
N ASN A 2 18.14 36.32 36.76
CA ASN A 2 17.44 35.07 36.41
C ASN A 2 18.22 34.40 35.28
N THR A 3 18.96 33.39 35.62
CA THR A 3 19.67 32.55 34.66
C THR A 3 18.69 31.55 34.07
N ALA A 4 18.27 31.76 32.82
CA ALA A 4 17.56 30.78 32.02
C ALA A 4 18.52 29.62 31.70
N ALA A 5 18.23 28.45 32.24
CA ALA A 5 18.90 27.21 31.86
C ALA A 5 18.43 26.84 30.46
N THR A 6 19.29 26.91 29.47
CA THR A 6 19.14 26.30 28.17
C THR A 6 19.18 24.80 28.35
N ALA A 7 18.04 24.16 28.18
CA ALA A 7 17.97 22.70 28.05
C ALA A 7 18.67 22.31 26.76
N GLY A 8 19.89 21.79 26.86
CA GLY A 8 20.59 21.17 25.75
C GLY A 8 19.84 19.92 25.35
N ALA A 9 19.43 19.88 24.09
CA ALA A 9 18.90 18.64 23.47
C ALA A 9 19.96 17.54 23.61
N ALA A 10 19.60 16.48 24.30
CA ALA A 10 20.43 15.28 24.40
C ALA A 10 20.43 14.59 23.02
N THR A 11 21.41 14.90 22.20
CA THR A 11 21.78 14.11 21.04
C THR A 11 22.51 12.85 21.53
N GLY A 12 21.75 11.93 22.10
CA GLY A 12 22.22 10.56 22.26
C GLY A 12 22.26 9.89 20.89
N PRO A 13 23.21 8.96 20.63
CA PRO A 13 23.19 8.21 19.38
C PRO A 13 21.82 7.52 19.23
N ARG A 14 21.20 7.70 18.06
CA ARG A 14 20.01 6.95 17.68
C ARG A 14 20.35 5.46 17.85
N PRO A 15 19.44 4.64 18.40
CA PRO A 15 19.76 3.23 18.57
C PRO A 15 20.01 2.59 17.20
N ASP A 16 21.23 2.12 16.98
CA ASP A 16 21.72 1.42 15.76
C ASP A 16 21.00 0.08 15.47
N ARG A 17 19.82 -0.14 16.05
CA ARG A 17 19.12 -1.43 16.04
C ARG A 17 18.17 -1.64 14.87
N LEU A 18 18.00 -0.68 13.99
CA LEU A 18 17.04 -0.78 12.91
C LEU A 18 17.49 -1.67 11.73
N GLY A 19 18.73 -2.11 11.67
CA GLY A 19 19.22 -3.08 10.69
C GLY A 19 19.46 -4.49 11.25
N GLU A 20 19.20 -4.71 12.53
CA GLU A 20 19.39 -6.01 13.16
C GLU A 20 18.16 -6.92 13.00
N PRO A 21 18.34 -8.23 12.79
CA PRO A 21 17.25 -9.19 12.75
C PRO A 21 16.34 -9.08 13.97
N LEU A 22 15.02 -9.22 13.76
CA LEU A 22 14.07 -9.18 14.86
C LEU A 22 14.38 -10.32 15.85
N PRO A 23 14.51 -10.02 17.18
CA PRO A 23 14.68 -11.05 18.19
C PRO A 23 13.60 -12.13 18.12
N GLN A 24 13.96 -13.38 18.33
CA GLN A 24 13.06 -14.54 18.19
C GLN A 24 11.83 -14.47 19.10
N ASP A 25 11.95 -13.85 20.26
CA ASP A 25 10.85 -13.65 21.23
C ASP A 25 9.83 -12.60 20.77
N LEU A 26 10.19 -11.77 19.79
CA LEU A 26 9.29 -10.78 19.16
C LEU A 26 8.58 -11.32 17.92
N LEU A 27 8.94 -12.49 17.40
CA LEU A 27 8.26 -13.15 16.29
C LEU A 27 6.96 -13.80 16.76
N ASP A 28 5.91 -13.69 15.96
CA ASP A 28 4.68 -14.43 16.16
C ASP A 28 4.87 -15.93 15.83
N GLU A 29 3.94 -16.77 16.26
CA GLU A 29 3.97 -18.21 16.01
C GLU A 29 4.12 -18.53 14.52
N GLY A 30 3.34 -17.87 13.66
CA GLY A 30 3.40 -18.05 12.20
C GLY A 30 4.76 -17.73 11.60
N GLU A 31 5.49 -16.75 12.14
CA GLU A 31 6.84 -16.36 11.68
C GLU A 31 7.94 -17.37 12.05
N ARG A 32 7.66 -18.28 12.99
CA ARG A 32 8.60 -19.31 13.47
C ARG A 32 8.43 -20.66 12.76
N LEU A 33 7.38 -20.81 11.98
CA LEU A 33 7.10 -22.03 11.23
C LEU A 33 8.17 -22.31 10.18
N THR A 34 8.43 -23.59 9.90
CA THR A 34 9.12 -23.95 8.67
C THR A 34 8.20 -23.78 7.47
N ARG A 35 8.74 -23.76 6.26
CA ARG A 35 7.92 -23.68 5.03
C ARG A 35 6.96 -24.86 4.92
N GLU A 36 7.34 -26.05 5.33
CA GLU A 36 6.48 -27.23 5.33
C GLU A 36 5.32 -27.09 6.31
N GLN A 37 5.60 -26.72 7.56
CA GLN A 37 4.57 -26.50 8.58
C GLN A 37 3.58 -25.40 8.15
N LEU A 38 4.11 -24.32 7.55
CA LEU A 38 3.26 -23.26 7.02
C LEU A 38 2.34 -23.76 5.91
N ARG A 39 2.84 -24.59 4.98
CA ARG A 39 2.01 -25.15 3.89
C ARG A 39 0.91 -26.08 4.42
N GLU A 40 1.19 -26.87 5.44
CA GLU A 40 0.17 -27.69 6.12
C GLU A 40 -0.93 -26.80 6.74
N LEU A 41 -0.52 -25.80 7.51
CA LEU A 41 -1.43 -24.84 8.12
C LEU A 41 -2.27 -24.10 7.06
N GLN A 42 -1.65 -23.66 5.96
CA GLN A 42 -2.34 -23.00 4.84
C GLN A 42 -3.41 -23.92 4.22
N LEU A 43 -3.09 -25.19 3.99
CA LEU A 43 -4.04 -26.13 3.38
C LEU A 43 -5.26 -26.37 4.29
N ASP A 44 -5.05 -26.53 5.58
CA ASP A 44 -6.14 -26.72 6.54
C ASP A 44 -7.04 -25.48 6.62
N ARG A 45 -6.45 -24.30 6.73
CA ARG A 45 -7.17 -23.03 6.74
C ARG A 45 -7.89 -22.76 5.40
N LEU A 46 -7.27 -23.08 4.28
CA LEU A 46 -7.86 -22.93 2.95
C LEU A 46 -9.11 -23.80 2.80
N ARG A 47 -9.03 -25.08 3.19
CA ARG A 47 -10.19 -26.00 3.16
C ARG A 47 -11.33 -25.49 4.04
N ALA A 48 -11.03 -25.00 5.23
CA ALA A 48 -12.04 -24.40 6.12
C ALA A 48 -12.68 -23.16 5.48
N THR A 49 -11.90 -22.28 4.90
CA THR A 49 -12.38 -21.06 4.22
C THR A 49 -13.26 -21.41 3.00
N LEU A 50 -12.83 -22.37 2.17
CA LEU A 50 -13.61 -22.80 1.01
C LEU A 50 -14.98 -23.36 1.41
N ARG A 51 -15.02 -24.22 2.45
CA ARG A 51 -16.29 -24.76 2.98
C ARG A 51 -17.17 -23.66 3.57
N HIS A 52 -16.59 -22.74 4.35
CA HIS A 52 -17.30 -21.61 4.94
C HIS A 52 -17.91 -20.71 3.87
N ALA A 53 -17.14 -20.33 2.86
CA ALA A 53 -17.60 -19.49 1.75
C ALA A 53 -18.70 -20.19 0.92
N TYR A 54 -18.51 -21.46 0.57
CA TYR A 54 -19.49 -22.24 -0.19
C TYR A 54 -20.82 -22.41 0.56
N ALA A 55 -20.77 -22.66 1.87
CA ALA A 55 -21.96 -22.85 2.69
C ALA A 55 -22.78 -21.58 2.86
N ASN A 56 -22.11 -20.43 3.01
CA ASN A 56 -22.75 -19.20 3.51
C ASN A 56 -22.86 -18.07 2.48
N VAL A 57 -22.11 -18.10 1.37
CA VAL A 57 -22.14 -17.05 0.33
C VAL A 57 -22.70 -17.61 -0.97
N GLU A 58 -23.86 -17.12 -1.40
CA GLU A 58 -24.56 -17.59 -2.60
C GLU A 58 -23.69 -17.47 -3.86
N LEU A 59 -22.97 -16.36 -4.02
CA LEU A 59 -22.06 -16.14 -5.15
C LEU A 59 -21.01 -17.24 -5.28
N TYR A 60 -20.36 -17.62 -4.16
CA TYR A 60 -19.35 -18.69 -4.19
C TYR A 60 -19.94 -20.03 -4.49
N ARG A 61 -21.10 -20.34 -3.92
CA ARG A 61 -21.83 -21.58 -4.24
C ARG A 61 -22.12 -21.68 -5.73
N LYS A 62 -22.71 -20.62 -6.29
CA LYS A 62 -23.02 -20.55 -7.73
C LYS A 62 -21.75 -20.72 -8.58
N LYS A 63 -20.70 -19.95 -8.33
CA LYS A 63 -19.46 -20.02 -9.10
C LYS A 63 -18.79 -21.39 -9.04
N PHE A 64 -18.78 -22.03 -7.86
CA PHE A 64 -18.18 -23.35 -7.69
C PHE A 64 -19.00 -24.42 -8.41
N ASP A 65 -20.33 -24.37 -8.32
CA ASP A 65 -21.22 -25.27 -9.00
C ASP A 65 -21.13 -25.13 -10.53
N GLU A 66 -21.06 -23.92 -11.06
CA GLU A 66 -20.84 -23.63 -12.48
C GLU A 66 -19.47 -24.14 -12.98
N ALA A 67 -18.45 -24.09 -12.15
CA ALA A 67 -17.12 -24.62 -12.45
C ALA A 67 -17.02 -26.15 -12.24
N GLY A 68 -18.08 -26.79 -11.72
CA GLY A 68 -18.08 -28.23 -11.43
C GLY A 68 -17.08 -28.61 -10.33
N ILE A 69 -16.79 -27.73 -9.37
CA ILE A 69 -15.82 -27.95 -8.29
C ILE A 69 -16.48 -27.76 -6.92
N LYS A 70 -16.05 -28.54 -5.95
CA LYS A 70 -16.50 -28.47 -4.55
C LYS A 70 -15.33 -28.17 -3.60
N PRO A 71 -15.58 -27.62 -2.39
CA PRO A 71 -14.52 -27.36 -1.43
C PRO A 71 -13.62 -28.56 -1.14
N ASP A 72 -14.18 -29.78 -1.11
CA ASP A 72 -13.42 -30.98 -0.80
C ASP A 72 -12.54 -31.48 -1.97
N ASP A 73 -12.66 -30.89 -3.16
CA ASP A 73 -11.78 -31.14 -4.29
C ASP A 73 -10.40 -30.43 -4.11
N CYS A 74 -10.27 -29.54 -3.12
CA CYS A 74 -9.02 -28.90 -2.73
C CYS A 74 -8.20 -29.87 -1.85
N ARG A 75 -7.36 -30.68 -2.46
CA ARG A 75 -6.51 -31.68 -1.77
C ARG A 75 -5.11 -31.16 -1.50
N SER A 76 -4.65 -30.21 -2.29
CA SER A 76 -3.37 -29.53 -2.15
C SER A 76 -3.56 -28.01 -2.35
N LEU A 77 -2.55 -27.20 -2.03
CA LEU A 77 -2.59 -25.74 -2.26
C LEU A 77 -2.67 -25.42 -3.76
N GLU A 78 -2.08 -26.26 -4.61
CA GLU A 78 -2.07 -26.12 -6.06
C GLU A 78 -3.47 -26.27 -6.68
N ASP A 79 -4.35 -27.07 -6.04
CA ASP A 79 -5.75 -27.23 -6.48
C ASP A 79 -6.55 -25.92 -6.39
N LEU A 80 -6.08 -24.93 -5.60
CA LEU A 80 -6.72 -23.61 -5.53
C LEU A 80 -6.84 -22.97 -6.91
N SER A 81 -5.89 -23.19 -7.80
CA SER A 81 -5.89 -22.67 -9.18
C SER A 81 -7.13 -23.07 -9.99
N ARG A 82 -7.82 -24.13 -9.61
CA ARG A 82 -9.05 -24.63 -10.25
C ARG A 82 -10.30 -23.86 -9.81
N PHE A 83 -10.25 -23.16 -8.67
CA PHE A 83 -11.37 -22.39 -8.15
C PHE A 83 -11.50 -21.06 -8.89
N PRO A 84 -12.74 -20.57 -9.11
CA PRO A 84 -12.98 -19.35 -9.85
C PRO A 84 -12.47 -18.11 -9.09
N PHE A 85 -12.07 -17.10 -9.84
CA PHE A 85 -11.66 -15.81 -9.29
C PHE A 85 -12.83 -15.04 -8.69
N THR A 86 -12.51 -14.24 -7.66
CA THR A 86 -13.36 -13.14 -7.19
C THR A 86 -12.83 -11.83 -7.78
N THR A 87 -13.72 -10.97 -8.21
CA THR A 87 -13.41 -9.68 -8.81
C THR A 87 -14.11 -8.53 -8.08
N LYS A 88 -13.68 -7.32 -8.33
CA LYS A 88 -14.36 -6.13 -7.80
C LYS A 88 -15.80 -5.99 -8.32
N ALA A 89 -16.10 -6.52 -9.51
CA ALA A 89 -17.46 -6.57 -10.04
C ALA A 89 -18.37 -7.45 -9.17
N ASP A 90 -17.90 -8.63 -8.78
CA ASP A 90 -18.63 -9.53 -7.90
C ASP A 90 -19.06 -8.85 -6.58
N LEU A 91 -18.14 -8.10 -5.97
CA LEU A 91 -18.40 -7.35 -4.73
C LEU A 91 -19.40 -6.20 -4.92
N ARG A 92 -19.44 -5.60 -6.12
CA ARG A 92 -20.42 -4.55 -6.45
C ARG A 92 -21.80 -5.10 -6.79
N GLU A 93 -21.87 -6.25 -7.45
CA GLU A 93 -23.13 -6.94 -7.79
C GLU A 93 -23.83 -7.44 -6.53
N THR A 94 -23.07 -7.89 -5.54
CA THR A 94 -23.58 -8.39 -4.25
C THR A 94 -23.72 -7.28 -3.18
N TYR A 95 -23.59 -6.01 -3.56
CA TYR A 95 -23.73 -4.87 -2.64
C TYR A 95 -25.10 -4.84 -1.96
N PRO A 96 -25.20 -4.49 -0.66
CA PRO A 96 -24.08 -4.15 0.22
C PRO A 96 -23.47 -5.34 0.98
N PHE A 97 -24.22 -6.40 1.29
CA PHE A 97 -23.84 -7.44 2.25
C PHE A 97 -23.90 -8.87 1.69
N GLY A 98 -24.11 -9.02 0.39
CA GLY A 98 -24.29 -10.34 -0.22
C GLY A 98 -23.04 -11.23 -0.21
N MET A 99 -21.87 -10.68 0.12
CA MET A 99 -20.64 -11.44 0.33
C MET A 99 -20.38 -11.80 1.81
N PHE A 100 -21.24 -11.38 2.73
CA PHE A 100 -21.04 -11.71 4.14
C PHE A 100 -21.42 -13.17 4.40
N ALA A 101 -20.49 -13.89 5.02
CA ALA A 101 -20.62 -15.32 5.32
C ALA A 101 -21.12 -15.59 6.75
N VAL A 102 -21.42 -14.54 7.49
CA VAL A 102 -21.94 -14.60 8.87
C VAL A 102 -23.20 -13.74 9.00
N PRO A 103 -24.08 -14.02 9.99
CA PRO A 103 -25.20 -13.15 10.30
C PRO A 103 -24.74 -11.74 10.68
N MET A 104 -25.53 -10.71 10.33
CA MET A 104 -25.20 -9.31 10.66
C MET A 104 -25.01 -9.09 12.17
N ALA A 105 -25.64 -9.89 13.02
CA ALA A 105 -25.46 -9.83 14.49
C ALA A 105 -24.02 -10.13 14.93
N ASP A 106 -23.26 -10.87 14.13
CA ASP A 106 -21.86 -11.22 14.41
C ASP A 106 -20.88 -10.24 13.79
N VAL A 107 -21.35 -9.33 12.91
CA VAL A 107 -20.53 -8.27 12.33
C VAL A 107 -20.34 -7.14 13.34
N ARG A 108 -19.10 -6.85 13.71
CA ARG A 108 -18.74 -5.81 14.68
C ARG A 108 -18.36 -4.49 14.03
N ARG A 109 -17.89 -4.54 12.79
CA ARG A 109 -17.45 -3.34 12.06
C ARG A 109 -17.68 -3.48 10.58
N ILE A 110 -18.01 -2.36 9.94
CA ILE A 110 -18.12 -2.24 8.48
C ILE A 110 -17.20 -1.14 8.02
N HIS A 111 -16.43 -1.42 6.98
CA HIS A 111 -15.70 -0.43 6.22
C HIS A 111 -16.16 -0.44 4.76
N ALA A 112 -15.80 0.61 4.02
CA ALA A 112 -16.07 0.68 2.60
C ALA A 112 -14.95 1.42 1.86
N SER A 113 -14.69 1.01 0.62
CA SER A 113 -13.79 1.75 -0.26
C SER A 113 -14.43 3.05 -0.75
N SER A 114 -13.62 4.02 -1.18
CA SER A 114 -14.08 5.36 -1.61
C SER A 114 -14.98 5.39 -2.85
N GLY A 115 -15.18 4.27 -3.54
CA GLY A 115 -16.17 4.13 -4.63
C GLY A 115 -16.07 5.16 -5.75
N THR A 116 -14.87 5.60 -6.15
CA THR A 116 -14.65 6.68 -7.13
C THR A 116 -15.33 6.48 -8.49
N THR A 117 -15.78 5.27 -8.81
CA THR A 117 -16.38 4.88 -10.10
C THR A 117 -17.72 4.15 -9.95
N GLY A 118 -18.46 4.37 -8.86
CA GLY A 118 -19.75 3.70 -8.63
C GLY A 118 -20.01 3.32 -7.18
N ARG A 119 -20.74 2.20 -6.96
CA ARG A 119 -21.03 1.72 -5.60
C ARG A 119 -19.72 1.34 -4.88
N PRO A 120 -19.54 1.73 -3.59
CA PRO A 120 -18.36 1.35 -2.83
C PRO A 120 -18.32 -0.17 -2.62
N THR A 121 -17.13 -0.73 -2.44
CA THR A 121 -16.97 -2.09 -1.94
C THR A 121 -17.12 -2.07 -0.43
N VAL A 122 -18.10 -2.83 0.08
CA VAL A 122 -18.38 -2.93 1.52
C VAL A 122 -17.70 -4.17 2.08
N VAL A 123 -17.03 -4.02 3.21
CA VAL A 123 -16.32 -5.10 3.90
C VAL A 123 -16.74 -5.18 5.36
N GLY A 124 -17.06 -6.39 5.83
CA GLY A 124 -17.45 -6.66 7.21
C GLY A 124 -16.35 -7.38 7.98
N TYR A 125 -16.41 -7.25 9.29
CA TYR A 125 -15.48 -7.85 10.24
C TYR A 125 -16.23 -8.40 11.46
N THR A 126 -15.93 -9.64 11.82
CA THR A 126 -16.28 -10.19 13.13
C THR A 126 -15.32 -9.69 14.21
N GLU A 127 -15.55 -10.05 15.48
CA GLU A 127 -14.59 -9.81 16.55
C GLU A 127 -13.24 -10.50 16.28
N ASN A 128 -13.28 -11.75 15.77
CA ASN A 128 -12.08 -12.51 15.43
C ASN A 128 -11.33 -11.88 14.24
N ASP A 129 -12.06 -11.40 13.22
CA ASP A 129 -11.46 -10.67 12.10
C ASP A 129 -10.71 -9.42 12.57
N LEU A 130 -11.30 -8.65 13.50
CA LEU A 130 -10.70 -7.44 14.05
C LEU A 130 -9.47 -7.76 14.89
N SER A 131 -9.53 -8.83 15.71
CA SER A 131 -8.40 -9.29 16.50
C SER A 131 -7.24 -9.73 15.61
N MET A 132 -7.51 -10.58 14.62
CA MET A 132 -6.51 -11.04 13.65
C MET A 132 -5.89 -9.86 12.89
N TRP A 133 -6.71 -8.91 12.45
CA TRP A 133 -6.21 -7.72 11.75
C TRP A 133 -5.29 -6.87 12.63
N ALA A 134 -5.65 -6.67 13.90
CA ALA A 134 -4.78 -5.98 14.86
C ALA A 134 -3.44 -6.72 15.04
N ASP A 135 -3.45 -8.06 15.07
CA ASP A 135 -2.22 -8.87 15.15
C ASP A 135 -1.34 -8.70 13.90
N MET A 136 -1.94 -8.69 12.69
CA MET A 136 -1.18 -8.49 11.44
C MET A 136 -0.53 -7.11 11.35
N ILE A 137 -1.22 -6.07 11.79
CA ILE A 137 -0.63 -4.72 11.83
C ILE A 137 0.43 -4.63 12.95
N ALA A 138 0.21 -5.24 14.10
CA ALA A 138 1.23 -5.28 15.16
C ALA A 138 2.51 -5.98 14.68
N ARG A 139 2.37 -7.10 13.95
CA ARG A 139 3.47 -7.80 13.26
C ARG A 139 4.16 -6.88 12.27
N SER A 140 3.39 -6.16 11.43
CA SER A 140 3.91 -5.20 10.45
C SER A 140 4.71 -4.07 11.12
N ILE A 141 4.21 -3.51 12.21
CA ILE A 141 4.92 -2.47 12.98
C ILE A 141 6.23 -3.04 13.58
N ARG A 142 6.23 -4.27 14.09
CA ARG A 142 7.46 -4.91 14.60
C ARG A 142 8.46 -5.17 13.47
N ALA A 143 8.00 -5.65 12.32
CA ALA A 143 8.85 -5.86 11.14
C ALA A 143 9.46 -4.55 10.61
N ALA A 144 8.74 -3.45 10.76
CA ALA A 144 9.24 -2.10 10.45
C ALA A 144 10.20 -1.51 11.50
N GLY A 145 10.49 -2.24 12.58
CA GLY A 145 11.38 -1.78 13.66
C GLY A 145 10.64 -1.20 14.88
N GLY A 146 9.30 -1.17 14.87
CA GLY A 146 8.51 -0.68 16.00
C GLY A 146 8.62 -1.58 17.23
N ARG A 147 8.58 -0.98 18.41
CA ARG A 147 8.69 -1.67 19.72
C ARG A 147 7.66 -1.13 20.69
N ARG A 148 7.36 -1.95 21.70
CA ARG A 148 6.52 -1.53 22.83
C ARG A 148 7.04 -0.22 23.42
N GLY A 149 6.13 0.72 23.66
CA GLY A 149 6.43 2.04 24.20
C GLY A 149 6.76 3.12 23.18
N HIS A 150 6.99 2.76 21.91
CA HIS A 150 7.09 3.76 20.84
C HIS A 150 5.76 4.48 20.65
N LYS A 151 5.82 5.72 20.21
CA LYS A 151 4.66 6.52 19.80
C LYS A 151 4.51 6.41 18.28
N VAL A 152 3.29 6.14 17.82
CA VAL A 152 2.95 6.01 16.40
C VAL A 152 2.03 7.14 15.98
N HIS A 153 2.51 8.02 15.12
CA HIS A 153 1.73 9.08 14.51
C HIS A 153 0.98 8.53 13.29
N ILE A 154 -0.36 8.48 13.37
CA ILE A 154 -1.18 7.93 12.29
C ILE A 154 -1.79 9.07 11.48
N SER A 155 -1.28 9.25 10.26
CA SER A 155 -1.76 10.23 9.28
C SER A 155 -2.68 9.64 8.21
N TYR A 156 -3.18 8.42 8.41
CA TYR A 156 -4.25 7.87 7.58
C TYR A 156 -5.61 8.37 8.02
N GLY A 157 -6.52 8.59 7.06
CA GLY A 157 -7.89 9.00 7.36
C GLY A 157 -8.65 7.97 8.20
N TYR A 158 -9.35 8.46 9.24
CA TYR A 158 -10.30 7.68 10.04
C TYR A 158 -11.70 7.78 9.43
N GLY A 159 -12.47 6.70 9.49
CA GLY A 159 -13.82 6.64 8.93
C GLY A 159 -14.10 5.32 8.22
N LEU A 160 -14.81 5.36 7.08
CA LEU A 160 -15.15 4.16 6.32
C LEU A 160 -13.93 3.50 5.66
N PHE A 161 -12.88 4.24 5.40
CA PHE A 161 -11.62 3.71 4.88
C PHE A 161 -10.88 2.90 5.95
N THR A 162 -10.23 1.81 5.54
CA THR A 162 -9.61 0.85 6.48
C THR A 162 -8.29 1.33 7.10
N GLY A 163 -7.61 2.30 6.48
CA GLY A 163 -6.24 2.67 6.82
C GLY A 163 -6.05 3.15 8.26
N GLY A 164 -6.81 4.16 8.69
CA GLY A 164 -6.66 4.78 10.01
C GLY A 164 -6.95 3.82 11.16
N LEU A 165 -8.13 3.18 11.15
CA LEU A 165 -8.53 2.25 12.22
C LEU A 165 -7.69 0.96 12.22
N GLY A 166 -7.29 0.45 11.05
CA GLY A 166 -6.40 -0.71 10.98
C GLY A 166 -5.07 -0.42 11.66
N ALA A 167 -4.41 0.69 11.28
CA ALA A 167 -3.16 1.13 11.89
C ALA A 167 -3.30 1.37 13.41
N HIS A 168 -4.38 1.99 13.84
CA HIS A 168 -4.67 2.33 15.24
C HIS A 168 -4.66 1.09 16.14
N TYR A 169 -5.57 0.16 15.89
CA TYR A 169 -5.70 -1.04 16.75
C TYR A 169 -4.46 -1.94 16.69
N GLY A 170 -3.78 -1.97 15.54
CA GLY A 170 -2.54 -2.71 15.43
C GLY A 170 -1.39 -2.08 16.22
N ALA A 171 -1.29 -0.75 16.23
CA ALA A 171 -0.30 -0.05 17.05
C ALA A 171 -0.55 -0.24 18.55
N GLU A 172 -1.81 -0.16 19.01
CA GLU A 172 -2.16 -0.51 20.39
C GLU A 172 -1.83 -1.96 20.71
N ARG A 173 -2.12 -2.92 19.80
CA ARG A 173 -1.79 -4.35 19.95
C ARG A 173 -0.27 -4.58 20.03
N ALA A 174 0.53 -3.79 19.32
CA ALA A 174 2.00 -3.82 19.41
C ALA A 174 2.53 -3.23 20.73
N GLY A 175 1.66 -2.63 21.54
CA GLY A 175 2.02 -1.95 22.81
C GLY A 175 2.59 -0.54 22.58
N CYS A 176 2.29 0.07 21.44
CA CYS A 176 2.66 1.44 21.13
C CYS A 176 1.62 2.45 21.64
N THR A 177 2.05 3.68 21.83
CA THR A 177 1.13 4.80 22.08
C THR A 177 0.68 5.41 20.77
N VAL A 178 -0.61 5.46 20.52
CA VAL A 178 -1.18 5.97 19.27
C VAL A 178 -1.44 7.48 19.34
N ILE A 179 -0.99 8.22 18.33
CA ILE A 179 -1.33 9.62 18.07
C ILE A 179 -2.26 9.62 16.84
N PRO A 180 -3.60 9.70 17.01
CA PRO A 180 -4.57 9.55 15.92
C PRO A 180 -4.79 10.89 15.20
N ALA A 181 -3.76 11.37 14.48
CA ALA A 181 -3.76 12.68 13.84
C ALA A 181 -4.75 12.75 12.65
N SER A 182 -5.02 11.62 11.98
CA SER A 182 -5.79 11.55 10.73
C SER A 182 -5.08 12.24 9.56
N GLY A 183 -5.71 12.29 8.37
CA GLY A 183 -5.18 13.03 7.21
C GLY A 183 -5.54 14.51 7.25
N GLY A 184 -4.77 15.35 6.54
CA GLY A 184 -5.01 16.79 6.43
C GLY A 184 -4.41 17.61 7.59
N MET A 185 -4.76 18.88 7.65
CA MET A 185 -4.23 19.85 8.66
C MET A 185 -2.70 19.83 8.76
N THR A 186 -2.00 19.91 7.64
CA THR A 186 -0.57 19.64 7.47
C THR A 186 0.31 20.42 8.47
N ALA A 187 0.04 21.73 8.67
CA ALA A 187 0.77 22.55 9.63
C ALA A 187 0.65 22.03 11.07
N ARG A 188 -0.55 21.58 11.45
CA ARG A 188 -0.79 21.00 12.79
C ARG A 188 -0.09 19.65 12.96
N GLN A 189 0.01 18.85 11.90
CA GLN A 189 0.74 17.59 11.98
C GLN A 189 2.23 17.78 12.23
N VAL A 190 2.86 18.77 11.57
CA VAL A 190 4.24 19.15 11.85
C VAL A 190 4.42 19.57 13.31
N GLN A 191 3.49 20.39 13.85
CA GLN A 191 3.51 20.78 15.26
C GLN A 191 3.38 19.56 16.19
N ILE A 192 2.42 18.64 15.92
CA ILE A 192 2.22 17.44 16.73
C ILE A 192 3.48 16.54 16.72
N ILE A 193 4.15 16.41 15.57
CA ILE A 193 5.40 15.63 15.47
C ILE A 193 6.48 16.26 16.38
N GLN A 194 6.59 17.59 16.42
CA GLN A 194 7.54 18.30 17.27
C GLN A 194 7.17 18.18 18.76
N ASP A 195 5.89 18.36 19.10
CA ASP A 195 5.43 18.42 20.50
C ASP A 195 5.33 17.03 21.15
N PHE A 196 4.92 16.00 20.39
CA PHE A 196 4.66 14.66 20.93
C PHE A 196 5.80 13.68 20.67
N GLU A 197 6.74 14.05 19.82
CA GLU A 197 7.96 13.30 19.54
C GLU A 197 7.70 11.81 19.21
N PRO A 198 6.91 11.47 18.17
CA PRO A 198 6.70 10.09 17.74
C PRO A 198 7.96 9.49 17.13
N GLU A 199 8.19 8.20 17.36
CA GLU A 199 9.26 7.44 16.71
C GLU A 199 8.84 6.89 15.35
N ILE A 200 7.52 6.68 15.14
CA ILE A 200 6.98 6.05 13.94
C ILE A 200 5.90 6.94 13.34
N ILE A 201 5.90 7.07 12.02
CA ILE A 201 4.78 7.66 11.28
C ILE A 201 4.18 6.63 10.30
N MET A 202 2.85 6.53 10.26
CA MET A 202 2.10 5.76 9.27
C MET A 202 1.31 6.72 8.39
N VAL A 203 1.66 6.77 7.09
CA VAL A 203 1.20 7.83 6.18
C VAL A 203 1.30 7.37 4.72
N THR A 204 0.57 8.00 3.80
CA THR A 204 0.80 7.77 2.36
C THR A 204 2.10 8.45 1.92
N PRO A 205 2.86 7.86 0.97
CA PRO A 205 4.12 8.45 0.50
C PRO A 205 3.97 9.88 -0.02
N SER A 206 2.93 10.13 -0.81
CA SER A 206 2.66 11.47 -1.36
C SER A 206 2.35 12.51 -0.28
N TYR A 207 1.64 12.11 0.78
CA TYR A 207 1.34 13.04 1.88
C TYR A 207 2.58 13.29 2.76
N MET A 208 3.51 12.31 2.85
CA MET A 208 4.81 12.55 3.51
C MET A 208 5.61 13.63 2.80
N LEU A 209 5.64 13.65 1.46
CA LEU A 209 6.28 14.74 0.72
C LEU A 209 5.61 16.10 1.01
N THR A 210 4.28 16.12 1.14
CA THR A 210 3.56 17.34 1.54
C THR A 210 3.92 17.79 2.96
N LEU A 211 4.14 16.87 3.90
CA LEU A 211 4.63 17.18 5.24
C LEU A 211 6.06 17.73 5.19
N LEU A 212 6.92 17.18 4.35
CA LEU A 212 8.29 17.68 4.15
C LEU A 212 8.31 19.12 3.64
N ASP A 213 7.47 19.44 2.67
CA ASP A 213 7.34 20.82 2.16
C ASP A 213 6.84 21.78 3.27
N GLU A 214 5.96 21.29 4.14
CA GLU A 214 5.48 22.08 5.29
C GLU A 214 6.56 22.29 6.35
N PHE A 215 7.39 21.28 6.64
CA PHE A 215 8.56 21.45 7.52
C PHE A 215 9.48 22.56 7.00
N GLU A 216 9.80 22.56 5.71
CA GLU A 216 10.60 23.61 5.08
C GLU A 216 9.93 24.99 5.18
N ARG A 217 8.60 25.05 4.93
CA ARG A 217 7.84 26.31 5.04
C ARG A 217 7.87 26.89 6.44
N GLN A 218 7.90 26.04 7.46
CA GLN A 218 8.00 26.46 8.88
C GLN A 218 9.43 26.70 9.33
N GLY A 219 10.44 26.49 8.47
CA GLY A 219 11.86 26.63 8.81
C GLY A 219 12.36 25.57 9.81
N VAL A 220 11.71 24.41 9.87
CA VAL A 220 12.08 23.30 10.75
C VAL A 220 12.84 22.25 9.93
N ASP A 221 14.03 21.87 10.40
CA ASP A 221 14.77 20.75 9.79
C ASP A 221 14.09 19.42 10.19
N PRO A 222 13.47 18.69 9.27
CA PRO A 222 12.75 17.46 9.60
C PRO A 222 13.66 16.36 10.17
N ARG A 223 14.97 16.39 9.89
CA ARG A 223 15.95 15.43 10.43
C ARG A 223 16.18 15.58 11.93
N THR A 224 15.76 16.71 12.53
CA THR A 224 15.86 16.96 13.97
C THR A 224 14.69 16.41 14.77
N THR A 225 13.69 15.82 14.09
CA THR A 225 12.54 15.20 14.76
C THR A 225 12.90 13.86 15.40
N SER A 226 12.02 13.35 16.23
CA SER A 226 12.13 12.02 16.87
C SER A 226 11.83 10.86 15.94
N LEU A 227 11.31 11.11 14.74
CA LEU A 227 10.94 10.09 13.78
C LEU A 227 12.16 9.25 13.38
N GLN A 228 11.99 7.94 13.38
CA GLN A 228 13.00 6.95 13.01
C GLN A 228 12.53 6.07 11.86
N VAL A 229 11.22 5.80 11.79
CA VAL A 229 10.60 4.92 10.80
C VAL A 229 9.35 5.55 10.22
N GLY A 230 9.24 5.53 8.90
CA GLY A 230 8.00 5.76 8.17
C GLY A 230 7.48 4.46 7.57
N ILE A 231 6.23 4.13 7.83
CA ILE A 231 5.51 2.99 7.23
C ILE A 231 4.55 3.55 6.19
N PHE A 232 4.85 3.30 4.93
CA PHE A 232 4.20 3.92 3.78
C PHE A 232 3.35 2.91 3.01
N GLY A 233 2.17 3.32 2.58
CA GLY A 233 1.30 2.46 1.78
C GLY A 233 0.05 3.17 1.29
N ALA A 234 -0.94 2.40 0.86
CA ALA A 234 -2.20 2.82 0.26
C ALA A 234 -2.10 3.35 -1.18
N GLU A 235 -0.93 3.62 -1.68
CA GLU A 235 -0.65 4.01 -3.07
C GLU A 235 0.71 3.45 -3.53
N PRO A 236 0.89 3.18 -4.82
CA PRO A 236 2.20 2.85 -5.37
C PRO A 236 3.18 4.02 -5.19
N TRP A 237 4.44 3.72 -4.92
CA TRP A 237 5.52 4.69 -4.81
C TRP A 237 6.86 4.11 -5.28
N THR A 238 7.77 4.98 -5.70
CA THR A 238 9.01 4.57 -6.35
C THR A 238 10.20 4.54 -5.39
N GLU A 239 11.29 3.86 -5.79
CA GLU A 239 12.55 3.91 -5.05
C GLU A 239 13.17 5.32 -5.04
N ALA A 240 12.87 6.14 -6.05
CA ALA A 240 13.29 7.55 -6.05
C ALA A 240 12.59 8.33 -4.94
N MET A 241 11.28 8.10 -4.74
CA MET A 241 10.51 8.71 -3.66
C MET A 241 10.99 8.21 -2.28
N ARG A 242 11.33 6.91 -2.16
CA ARG A 242 11.93 6.35 -0.94
C ARG A 242 13.19 7.12 -0.57
N ARG A 243 14.13 7.24 -1.52
CA ARG A 243 15.38 7.97 -1.28
C ARG A 243 15.13 9.42 -0.90
N GLU A 244 14.23 10.13 -1.58
CA GLU A 244 13.90 11.51 -1.23
C GLU A 244 13.39 11.63 0.21
N ILE A 245 12.48 10.75 0.63
CA ILE A 245 11.94 10.74 2.00
C ILE A 245 13.06 10.42 3.01
N GLU A 246 13.86 9.39 2.77
CA GLU A 246 14.93 8.95 3.66
C GLU A 246 16.00 10.05 3.82
N GLU A 247 16.41 10.68 2.73
CA GLU A 247 17.42 11.75 2.74
C GLU A 247 16.92 13.03 3.46
N ARG A 248 15.66 13.42 3.21
CA ARG A 248 15.11 14.66 3.79
C ARG A 248 14.71 14.50 5.25
N MET A 249 14.32 13.29 5.69
CA MET A 249 13.86 13.02 7.06
C MET A 249 14.92 12.34 7.93
N ASP A 250 15.91 11.67 7.34
CA ASP A 250 16.86 10.78 8.02
C ASP A 250 16.13 9.66 8.80
N ILE A 251 15.21 8.95 8.13
CA ILE A 251 14.43 7.83 8.68
C ILE A 251 14.55 6.60 7.80
N HIS A 252 14.13 5.44 8.31
CA HIS A 252 13.87 4.26 7.46
C HIS A 252 12.48 4.34 6.87
N ALA A 253 12.37 4.31 5.54
CA ALA A 253 11.11 4.24 4.82
C ALA A 253 10.84 2.79 4.39
N VAL A 254 9.76 2.19 4.91
CA VAL A 254 9.36 0.81 4.62
C VAL A 254 7.94 0.77 4.04
N ASP A 255 7.70 -0.19 3.18
CA ASP A 255 6.44 -0.34 2.47
C ASP A 255 5.48 -1.27 3.23
N ILE A 256 4.19 -0.91 3.27
CA ILE A 256 3.09 -1.76 3.76
C ILE A 256 2.04 -1.90 2.68
N TYR A 257 1.64 -3.13 2.39
CA TYR A 257 0.62 -3.44 1.40
C TYR A 257 -0.64 -4.00 2.04
N GLY A 258 -1.77 -3.63 1.46
CA GLY A 258 -3.07 -4.20 1.79
C GLY A 258 -4.19 -3.53 1.01
N LEU A 259 -5.34 -4.17 1.04
CA LEU A 259 -6.56 -3.70 0.40
C LEU A 259 -7.77 -4.06 1.25
N SER A 260 -8.76 -3.20 1.25
CA SER A 260 -9.97 -3.37 2.09
C SER A 260 -10.67 -4.70 1.86
N GLU A 261 -10.68 -5.17 0.62
CA GLU A 261 -11.34 -6.41 0.20
C GLU A 261 -10.74 -7.65 0.90
N VAL A 262 -9.42 -7.68 1.12
CA VAL A 262 -8.75 -8.78 1.82
C VAL A 262 -8.83 -8.61 3.33
N ILE A 263 -8.32 -7.49 3.88
CA ILE A 263 -8.43 -7.18 5.31
C ILE A 263 -8.32 -5.67 5.59
N GLY A 264 -7.60 -4.93 4.78
CA GLY A 264 -7.13 -3.58 4.99
C GLY A 264 -5.60 -3.53 4.88
N PRO A 265 -4.90 -2.55 5.45
CA PRO A 265 -3.44 -2.59 5.55
C PRO A 265 -2.96 -3.81 6.34
N GLY A 266 -1.75 -4.27 6.07
CA GLY A 266 -1.11 -5.38 6.80
C GLY A 266 -1.36 -6.76 6.20
N VAL A 267 -1.59 -6.87 4.89
CA VAL A 267 -1.52 -8.15 4.15
C VAL A 267 -0.07 -8.56 3.94
N ALA A 268 0.77 -7.58 3.61
CA ALA A 268 2.21 -7.75 3.47
C ALA A 268 2.97 -6.53 3.99
N GLN A 269 4.21 -6.74 4.43
CA GLN A 269 5.07 -5.73 5.02
C GLN A 269 6.52 -5.92 4.62
N GLU A 270 7.18 -4.85 4.27
CA GLU A 270 8.63 -4.82 4.09
C GLU A 270 9.33 -4.84 5.46
N CYS A 271 10.31 -5.70 5.62
CA CYS A 271 11.11 -5.75 6.84
C CYS A 271 12.23 -4.70 6.78
N VAL A 272 12.42 -3.97 7.86
CA VAL A 272 13.43 -2.90 7.94
C VAL A 272 14.86 -3.43 7.77
N GLU A 273 15.08 -4.70 8.09
CA GLU A 273 16.38 -5.36 7.99
C GLU A 273 16.88 -5.51 6.55
N THR A 274 15.96 -5.70 5.60
CA THR A 274 16.33 -6.02 4.20
C THR A 274 15.82 -5.03 3.19
N LYS A 275 14.62 -4.47 3.37
CA LYS A 275 13.95 -3.55 2.43
C LYS A 275 13.96 -4.07 0.98
N ASP A 276 13.73 -5.36 0.79
CA ASP A 276 13.89 -6.06 -0.49
C ASP A 276 12.59 -6.68 -1.02
N GLY A 277 11.47 -6.13 -0.62
CA GLY A 277 10.12 -6.56 -0.95
C GLY A 277 9.29 -6.88 0.30
N LEU A 278 7.99 -7.05 0.12
CA LEU A 278 7.04 -7.15 1.21
C LEU A 278 6.73 -8.62 1.51
N HIS A 279 7.08 -9.09 2.71
CA HIS A 279 6.71 -10.41 3.18
C HIS A 279 5.20 -10.49 3.37
N VAL A 280 4.57 -11.44 2.69
CA VAL A 280 3.14 -11.72 2.83
C VAL A 280 2.94 -12.52 4.11
N TRP A 281 1.98 -12.13 4.95
CA TRP A 281 1.63 -12.90 6.14
C TRP A 281 0.86 -14.16 5.75
N GLU A 282 1.62 -15.13 5.20
CA GLU A 282 1.09 -16.32 4.51
C GLU A 282 0.37 -17.32 5.43
N ASP A 283 0.47 -17.15 6.71
CA ASP A 283 -0.36 -17.88 7.67
C ASP A 283 -1.85 -17.40 7.62
N HIS A 284 -2.10 -16.19 7.16
CA HIS A 284 -3.45 -15.61 7.04
C HIS A 284 -3.88 -15.31 5.60
N PHE A 285 -2.94 -15.13 4.66
CA PHE A 285 -3.23 -14.75 3.27
C PHE A 285 -2.41 -15.60 2.31
N TYR A 286 -3.08 -16.32 1.41
CA TYR A 286 -2.39 -17.12 0.39
C TYR A 286 -2.23 -16.28 -0.89
N PRO A 287 -1.01 -15.95 -1.32
CA PRO A 287 -0.75 -15.21 -2.55
C PRO A 287 -0.58 -16.16 -3.74
N GLU A 288 -1.14 -15.78 -4.88
CA GLU A 288 -0.82 -16.27 -6.22
C GLU A 288 -0.38 -15.09 -7.08
N VAL A 289 0.45 -15.32 -8.09
CA VAL A 289 0.66 -14.40 -9.20
C VAL A 289 0.15 -15.07 -10.46
N VAL A 290 -0.69 -14.36 -11.22
CA VAL A 290 -1.34 -14.91 -12.41
C VAL A 290 -1.08 -14.03 -13.63
N ASP A 291 -1.08 -14.66 -14.79
CA ASP A 291 -1.12 -13.91 -16.05
C ASP A 291 -2.42 -13.08 -16.10
N PRO A 292 -2.34 -11.75 -16.27
CA PRO A 292 -3.52 -10.88 -16.20
C PRO A 292 -4.57 -11.15 -17.29
N PHE A 293 -4.19 -11.79 -18.40
CA PHE A 293 -5.07 -12.05 -19.55
C PHE A 293 -5.66 -13.45 -19.52
N THR A 294 -4.86 -14.48 -19.25
CA THR A 294 -5.29 -15.87 -19.24
C THR A 294 -5.78 -16.36 -17.87
N GLY A 295 -5.31 -15.73 -16.78
CA GLY A 295 -5.56 -16.16 -15.41
C GLY A 295 -4.73 -17.38 -14.99
N ALA A 296 -3.79 -17.85 -15.82
CA ALA A 296 -2.89 -18.94 -15.47
C ALA A 296 -1.96 -18.53 -14.33
N VAL A 297 -1.76 -19.42 -13.34
CA VAL A 297 -0.80 -19.18 -12.25
C VAL A 297 0.62 -19.21 -12.82
N LEU A 298 1.40 -18.19 -12.49
CA LEU A 298 2.78 -18.03 -12.93
C LEU A 298 3.76 -18.60 -11.90
N PRO A 299 4.91 -19.12 -12.35
CA PRO A 299 6.01 -19.50 -11.46
C PRO A 299 6.53 -18.34 -10.61
N GLU A 300 7.16 -18.68 -9.48
CA GLU A 300 7.87 -17.67 -8.67
C GLU A 300 8.94 -16.95 -9.50
N GLY A 301 9.04 -15.63 -9.33
CA GLY A 301 9.94 -14.75 -10.07
C GLY A 301 9.35 -14.16 -11.34
N GLU A 302 8.27 -14.70 -11.89
CA GLU A 302 7.58 -14.11 -13.03
C GLU A 302 6.61 -13.00 -12.61
N GLU A 303 6.56 -11.93 -13.43
CA GLU A 303 5.68 -10.80 -13.19
C GLU A 303 4.26 -11.05 -13.68
N GLY A 304 3.28 -10.76 -12.85
CA GLY A 304 1.87 -10.87 -13.18
C GLY A 304 0.97 -10.15 -12.19
N GLU A 305 -0.31 -10.40 -12.29
CA GLU A 305 -1.30 -9.85 -11.36
C GLU A 305 -1.31 -10.63 -10.05
N VAL A 306 -1.18 -9.92 -8.93
CA VAL A 306 -1.27 -10.53 -7.60
C VAL A 306 -2.72 -10.88 -7.27
N VAL A 307 -2.91 -12.07 -6.76
CA VAL A 307 -4.21 -12.62 -6.34
C VAL A 307 -4.10 -13.08 -4.90
N PHE A 308 -5.08 -12.76 -4.07
CA PHE A 308 -5.11 -13.20 -2.68
C PHE A 308 -6.33 -14.07 -2.36
N THR A 309 -6.08 -15.08 -1.52
CA THR A 309 -7.12 -15.82 -0.80
C THR A 309 -6.93 -15.60 0.69
N SER A 310 -7.96 -15.12 1.39
CA SER A 310 -7.94 -15.02 2.85
C SER A 310 -8.12 -16.43 3.44
N LEU A 311 -7.33 -16.78 4.47
CA LEU A 311 -7.34 -18.10 5.08
C LEU A 311 -8.08 -18.14 6.43
N THR A 312 -8.35 -16.98 7.02
CA THR A 312 -8.89 -16.90 8.39
C THR A 312 -9.97 -15.84 8.55
N LYS A 313 -10.37 -15.15 7.47
CA LYS A 313 -11.39 -14.10 7.53
C LYS A 313 -12.79 -14.71 7.55
N GLU A 314 -13.59 -14.38 8.56
CA GLU A 314 -14.90 -14.96 8.80
C GLU A 314 -16.06 -14.20 8.11
N ALA A 315 -16.13 -12.86 8.34
CA ALA A 315 -17.28 -12.10 7.86
C ALA A 315 -17.35 -11.99 6.34
N LEU A 316 -16.21 -11.83 5.69
CA LEU A 316 -16.10 -11.68 4.23
C LEU A 316 -14.92 -12.52 3.74
N PRO A 317 -15.06 -13.84 3.63
CA PRO A 317 -14.01 -14.68 3.05
C PRO A 317 -13.79 -14.30 1.60
N ILE A 318 -12.51 -14.15 1.22
CA ILE A 318 -12.12 -13.80 -0.14
C ILE A 318 -11.35 -14.97 -0.73
N ILE A 319 -11.78 -15.46 -1.91
CA ILE A 319 -11.17 -16.58 -2.62
C ILE A 319 -10.68 -16.07 -3.97
N ARG A 320 -9.36 -16.21 -4.22
CA ARG A 320 -8.71 -15.83 -5.47
C ARG A 320 -9.11 -14.42 -5.96
N TYR A 321 -8.99 -13.43 -5.09
CA TYR A 321 -9.37 -12.05 -5.43
C TYR A 321 -8.33 -11.42 -6.35
N ARG A 322 -8.77 -10.98 -7.51
CA ARG A 322 -7.96 -10.26 -8.50
C ARG A 322 -7.76 -8.82 -8.05
N THR A 323 -6.54 -8.50 -7.60
CA THR A 323 -6.21 -7.17 -7.07
C THR A 323 -6.01 -6.13 -8.15
N ARG A 324 -5.62 -6.55 -9.33
CA ARG A 324 -5.11 -5.75 -10.45
C ARG A 324 -3.71 -5.17 -10.21
N ASP A 325 -3.10 -5.39 -9.06
CA ASP A 325 -1.75 -4.94 -8.77
C ASP A 325 -0.73 -5.88 -9.42
N LEU A 326 0.30 -5.30 -10.05
CA LEU A 326 1.35 -6.05 -10.74
C LEU A 326 2.57 -6.20 -9.84
N SER A 327 3.02 -7.43 -9.70
CA SER A 327 4.19 -7.80 -8.92
C SER A 327 4.66 -9.22 -9.28
N ARG A 328 5.63 -9.74 -8.54
CA ARG A 328 6.09 -11.12 -8.59
C ARG A 328 6.27 -11.69 -7.20
N LEU A 329 6.10 -13.01 -7.06
CA LEU A 329 6.43 -13.71 -5.82
C LEU A 329 7.91 -14.06 -5.81
N LEU A 330 8.55 -13.81 -4.67
CA LEU A 330 9.96 -14.07 -4.41
C LEU A 330 10.12 -14.90 -3.13
N PRO A 331 11.22 -15.65 -2.97
CA PRO A 331 11.53 -16.34 -1.72
C PRO A 331 11.62 -15.38 -0.54
N GLY A 332 11.29 -15.84 0.66
CA GLY A 332 11.43 -15.06 1.88
C GLY A 332 12.91 -14.79 2.24
N THR A 333 13.15 -13.63 2.83
CA THR A 333 14.49 -13.19 3.28
C THR A 333 14.51 -13.00 4.79
N ALA A 334 14.13 -11.85 5.32
CA ALA A 334 14.04 -11.59 6.76
C ALA A 334 13.05 -12.53 7.49
N ARG A 335 12.09 -13.08 6.78
CA ARG A 335 11.13 -14.11 7.25
C ARG A 335 11.12 -15.28 6.26
N PRO A 336 12.05 -16.25 6.40
CA PRO A 336 12.30 -17.28 5.38
C PRO A 336 11.08 -18.16 5.04
N ALA A 337 10.17 -18.38 5.98
CA ALA A 337 8.98 -19.17 5.75
C ALA A 337 7.93 -18.46 4.88
N PHE A 338 7.92 -17.13 4.88
CA PHE A 338 6.95 -16.31 4.15
C PHE A 338 7.55 -15.82 2.84
N ARG A 339 6.88 -16.08 1.73
CA ARG A 339 7.23 -15.47 0.44
C ARG A 339 6.98 -13.97 0.53
N ARG A 340 7.65 -13.24 -0.32
CA ARG A 340 7.47 -11.80 -0.46
C ARG A 340 6.98 -11.45 -1.86
N ILE A 341 6.21 -10.39 -1.95
CA ILE A 341 5.92 -9.73 -3.21
C ILE A 341 6.97 -8.63 -3.45
N GLU A 342 7.40 -8.49 -4.69
CA GLU A 342 8.18 -7.33 -5.09
C GLU A 342 7.31 -6.08 -4.92
N LYS A 343 7.94 -4.92 -4.78
CA LYS A 343 7.23 -3.65 -4.72
C LYS A 343 6.25 -3.51 -5.88
N ILE A 344 5.03 -3.08 -5.60
CA ILE A 344 4.01 -2.91 -6.64
C ILE A 344 4.48 -1.87 -7.66
N THR A 345 4.64 -2.27 -8.90
CA THR A 345 5.12 -1.42 -10.01
C THR A 345 4.00 -0.63 -10.66
N GLY A 346 2.77 -1.09 -10.53
CA GLY A 346 1.58 -0.47 -11.10
C GLY A 346 0.36 -1.38 -11.00
N ARG A 347 -0.72 -0.97 -11.64
CA ARG A 347 -1.96 -1.74 -11.73
C ARG A 347 -2.26 -2.07 -13.18
N SER A 348 -2.77 -3.26 -13.44
CA SER A 348 -3.17 -3.67 -14.80
C SER A 348 -4.35 -2.83 -15.35
N ASP A 349 -5.16 -2.22 -14.46
CA ASP A 349 -6.28 -1.33 -14.83
C ASP A 349 -5.91 0.17 -14.83
N ASP A 350 -4.75 0.57 -14.29
CA ASP A 350 -4.18 1.92 -14.39
C ASP A 350 -3.21 2.03 -15.60
N MET A 351 -2.97 0.91 -16.27
CA MET A 351 -2.15 0.89 -17.47
C MET A 351 -2.81 1.71 -18.58
N ILE A 352 -2.10 2.72 -19.04
CA ILE A 352 -2.51 3.58 -20.14
C ILE A 352 -2.00 2.95 -21.44
N ILE A 353 -2.91 2.56 -22.31
CA ILE A 353 -2.51 2.19 -23.68
C ILE A 353 -2.45 3.46 -24.50
N LEU A 354 -1.24 3.91 -24.84
CA LEU A 354 -1.03 5.08 -25.68
C LEU A 354 -0.35 4.65 -26.99
N ARG A 355 -1.11 4.71 -28.08
CA ARG A 355 -0.62 4.36 -29.42
C ARG A 355 0.04 2.97 -29.49
N GLY A 356 -0.55 1.97 -28.79
CA GLY A 356 -0.07 0.59 -28.76
C GLY A 356 1.06 0.31 -27.75
N VAL A 357 1.46 1.31 -26.95
CA VAL A 357 2.45 1.14 -25.89
C VAL A 357 1.76 1.19 -24.52
N ASN A 358 2.12 0.27 -23.65
CA ASN A 358 1.65 0.23 -22.27
C ASN A 358 2.48 1.23 -21.43
N VAL A 359 1.82 2.23 -20.86
CA VAL A 359 2.44 3.27 -20.05
C VAL A 359 1.89 3.20 -18.63
N PHE A 360 2.77 3.11 -17.64
CA PHE A 360 2.39 3.17 -16.23
C PHE A 360 2.75 4.53 -15.62
N PRO A 361 1.88 5.15 -14.83
CA PRO A 361 2.16 6.42 -14.17
C PRO A 361 3.44 6.40 -13.30
N SER A 362 3.78 5.25 -12.71
CA SER A 362 5.01 5.06 -11.93
C SER A 362 6.29 5.25 -12.74
N GLN A 363 6.30 4.88 -14.03
CA GLN A 363 7.45 5.12 -14.91
C GLN A 363 7.67 6.62 -15.15
N ILE A 364 6.58 7.37 -15.30
CA ILE A 364 6.63 8.84 -15.44
C ILE A 364 7.11 9.48 -14.13
N GLU A 365 6.62 8.99 -12.99
CA GLU A 365 7.02 9.46 -11.66
C GLU A 365 8.52 9.37 -11.45
N GLU A 366 9.12 8.25 -11.78
CA GLU A 366 10.57 8.03 -11.65
C GLU A 366 11.39 9.04 -12.45
N ILE A 367 10.92 9.40 -13.65
CA ILE A 367 11.57 10.40 -14.50
C ILE A 367 11.42 11.81 -13.91
N VAL A 368 10.22 12.15 -13.43
CA VAL A 368 9.94 13.43 -12.78
C VAL A 368 10.83 13.62 -11.54
N LEU A 369 10.91 12.62 -10.67
CA LEU A 369 11.69 12.69 -9.42
C LEU A 369 13.21 12.83 -9.65
N ARG A 370 13.72 12.35 -10.79
CA ARG A 370 15.13 12.52 -11.17
C ARG A 370 15.43 13.85 -11.87
N THR A 371 14.40 14.66 -12.17
CA THR A 371 14.55 15.89 -12.95
C THR A 371 14.73 17.08 -12.01
N PRO A 372 15.85 17.82 -12.07
CA PRO A 372 16.04 19.04 -11.32
C PRO A 372 14.98 20.11 -11.65
N ALA A 373 14.78 21.09 -10.74
CA ALA A 373 13.87 22.22 -10.88
C ALA A 373 12.37 21.90 -10.91
N VAL A 374 11.96 20.63 -10.76
CA VAL A 374 10.54 20.27 -10.59
C VAL A 374 10.29 19.67 -9.21
N ALA A 375 9.07 19.84 -8.72
CA ALA A 375 8.56 19.21 -7.51
C ALA A 375 8.03 17.80 -7.82
N PRO A 376 7.89 16.89 -6.82
CA PRO A 376 7.40 15.52 -7.02
C PRO A 376 5.89 15.45 -7.32
N HIS A 377 5.30 16.57 -7.70
CA HIS A 377 3.87 16.68 -7.97
C HIS A 377 3.60 16.73 -9.47
N PHE A 378 2.95 15.68 -9.98
CA PHE A 378 2.61 15.61 -11.40
C PHE A 378 1.23 14.99 -11.63
N GLN A 379 0.68 15.23 -12.83
CA GLN A 379 -0.56 14.67 -13.32
C GLN A 379 -0.43 14.34 -14.80
N VAL A 380 -0.86 13.16 -15.19
CA VAL A 380 -0.97 12.71 -16.58
C VAL A 380 -2.37 13.05 -17.10
N GLN A 381 -2.46 13.79 -18.18
CA GLN A 381 -3.72 14.07 -18.87
C GLN A 381 -3.76 13.37 -20.22
N LEU A 382 -4.80 12.60 -20.46
CA LEU A 382 -5.06 11.94 -21.72
C LEU A 382 -6.13 12.72 -22.49
N THR A 383 -5.83 13.08 -23.71
CA THR A 383 -6.76 13.78 -24.63
C THR A 383 -6.79 13.05 -25.97
N ARG A 384 -7.84 13.29 -26.76
CA ARG A 384 -7.92 12.78 -28.13
C ARG A 384 -8.01 13.95 -29.09
N ARG A 385 -7.07 14.00 -30.06
CA ARG A 385 -7.08 14.99 -31.13
C ARG A 385 -7.29 14.24 -32.46
N GLY A 386 -8.48 14.39 -33.04
CA GLY A 386 -8.91 13.60 -34.19
C GLY A 386 -8.99 12.10 -33.84
N ARG A 387 -8.14 11.26 -34.46
CA ARG A 387 -8.09 9.82 -34.23
C ARG A 387 -6.94 9.39 -33.33
N MET A 388 -6.12 10.33 -32.87
CA MET A 388 -4.91 10.02 -32.10
C MET A 388 -5.04 10.42 -30.63
N ASP A 389 -4.62 9.51 -29.76
CA ASP A 389 -4.50 9.77 -28.33
C ASP A 389 -3.21 10.54 -28.03
N HIS A 390 -3.33 11.58 -27.23
CA HIS A 390 -2.24 12.42 -26.74
C HIS A 390 -2.13 12.34 -25.23
N MET A 391 -0.90 12.40 -24.75
CA MET A 391 -0.59 12.45 -23.34
C MET A 391 0.16 13.74 -23.03
N THR A 392 -0.32 14.48 -22.04
CA THR A 392 0.36 15.62 -21.46
C THR A 392 0.73 15.30 -20.02
N VAL A 393 2.01 15.41 -19.68
CA VAL A 393 2.51 15.30 -18.31
C VAL A 393 2.61 16.71 -17.74
N ARG A 394 1.77 17.05 -16.77
CA ARG A 394 1.80 18.32 -16.05
C ARG A 394 2.62 18.13 -14.77
N VAL A 395 3.65 18.93 -14.56
CA VAL A 395 4.56 18.83 -13.42
C VAL A 395 4.73 20.19 -12.77
N GLU A 396 4.71 20.27 -11.46
CA GLU A 396 4.94 21.52 -10.74
C GLU A 396 6.42 21.89 -10.73
N ALA A 397 6.70 23.17 -10.95
CA ALA A 397 8.03 23.72 -10.74
C ALA A 397 8.37 23.76 -9.25
N ARG A 398 9.64 23.64 -8.88
CA ARG A 398 10.09 24.02 -7.53
C ARG A 398 10.00 25.54 -7.37
N PRO A 399 9.73 26.04 -6.15
CA PRO A 399 9.76 27.47 -5.88
C PRO A 399 11.09 28.10 -6.34
N GLY A 400 11.01 29.21 -7.06
CA GLY A 400 12.20 29.91 -7.58
C GLY A 400 12.78 29.39 -8.89
N ALA A 401 12.25 28.31 -9.47
CA ALA A 401 12.68 27.82 -10.78
C ALA A 401 12.35 28.84 -11.90
N GLY A 402 13.39 29.35 -12.58
CA GLY A 402 13.27 30.31 -13.68
C GLY A 402 12.79 29.67 -14.99
N ALA A 403 12.42 30.49 -15.98
CA ALA A 403 11.88 30.04 -17.26
C ALA A 403 12.81 29.05 -18.00
N GLU A 404 14.11 29.31 -18.05
CA GLU A 404 15.09 28.41 -18.67
C GLU A 404 15.18 27.05 -18.00
N GLN A 405 15.13 27.04 -16.65
CA GLN A 405 15.15 25.80 -15.87
C GLN A 405 13.87 24.99 -16.10
N ARG A 406 12.72 25.63 -16.19
CA ARG A 406 11.43 24.98 -16.49
C ARG A 406 11.44 24.38 -17.90
N GLU A 407 11.96 25.11 -18.90
CA GLU A 407 12.07 24.60 -20.26
C GLU A 407 13.03 23.43 -20.35
N ALA A 408 14.17 23.49 -19.70
CA ALA A 408 15.13 22.40 -19.63
C ALA A 408 14.52 21.16 -18.96
N ALA A 409 13.79 21.34 -17.85
CA ALA A 409 13.11 20.26 -17.16
C ALA A 409 12.02 19.61 -18.05
N ALA A 410 11.22 20.40 -18.76
CA ALA A 410 10.22 19.86 -19.69
C ALA A 410 10.86 19.00 -20.79
N LYS A 411 11.96 19.46 -21.38
CA LYS A 411 12.73 18.69 -22.39
C LYS A 411 13.29 17.39 -21.79
N THR A 412 13.86 17.46 -20.59
CA THR A 412 14.43 16.29 -19.89
C THR A 412 13.37 15.23 -19.63
N ILE A 413 12.19 15.63 -19.11
CA ILE A 413 11.09 14.72 -18.86
C ILE A 413 10.55 14.12 -20.15
N ALA A 414 10.31 14.94 -21.18
CA ALA A 414 9.80 14.46 -22.47
C ALA A 414 10.77 13.44 -23.12
N GLN A 415 12.07 13.71 -23.07
CA GLN A 415 13.10 12.80 -23.59
C GLN A 415 13.17 11.52 -22.73
N GLY A 416 13.16 11.65 -21.41
CA GLY A 416 13.18 10.50 -20.49
C GLY A 416 11.99 9.56 -20.71
N VAL A 417 10.79 10.10 -20.92
CA VAL A 417 9.59 9.30 -21.22
C VAL A 417 9.73 8.63 -22.59
N LYS A 418 10.26 9.33 -23.59
CA LYS A 418 10.51 8.74 -24.91
C LYS A 418 11.51 7.60 -24.85
N ASP A 419 12.60 7.76 -24.12
CA ASP A 419 13.69 6.78 -24.04
C ASP A 419 13.37 5.60 -23.12
N GLY A 420 12.71 5.87 -21.97
CA GLY A 420 12.40 4.85 -20.97
C GLY A 420 11.07 4.13 -21.16
N VAL A 421 10.08 4.82 -21.74
CA VAL A 421 8.71 4.28 -21.91
C VAL A 421 8.38 4.02 -23.38
N GLY A 422 9.08 4.65 -24.31
CA GLY A 422 8.87 4.46 -25.75
C GLY A 422 7.74 5.31 -26.35
N VAL A 423 7.24 6.31 -25.65
CA VAL A 423 6.16 7.19 -26.14
C VAL A 423 6.57 8.66 -26.13
N THR A 424 6.10 9.41 -27.12
CA THR A 424 6.27 10.87 -27.13
C THR A 424 5.10 11.52 -26.38
N VAL A 425 5.41 12.40 -25.44
CA VAL A 425 4.45 13.13 -24.61
C VAL A 425 4.69 14.63 -24.69
N GLU A 426 3.65 15.42 -24.45
CA GLU A 426 3.76 16.84 -24.14
C GLU A 426 4.07 16.99 -22.65
N VAL A 427 4.95 17.94 -22.28
CA VAL A 427 5.27 18.23 -20.89
C VAL A 427 4.98 19.68 -20.60
N ALA A 428 4.15 19.95 -19.59
CA ALA A 428 3.79 21.28 -19.14
C ALA A 428 4.28 21.49 -17.70
N ILE A 429 5.28 22.34 -17.52
CA ILE A 429 5.71 22.77 -16.20
C ILE A 429 4.78 23.88 -15.72
N VAL A 430 4.04 23.59 -14.65
CA VAL A 430 3.06 24.51 -14.05
C VAL A 430 3.64 25.18 -12.79
N ASP A 431 3.00 26.23 -12.32
CA ASP A 431 3.44 26.91 -11.09
C ASP A 431 3.27 26.01 -9.85
N PRO A 432 4.06 26.22 -8.79
CA PRO A 432 3.88 25.52 -7.52
C PRO A 432 2.43 25.60 -7.03
N GLU A 433 1.96 24.55 -6.36
CA GLU A 433 0.60 24.45 -5.77
C GLU A 433 -0.56 24.54 -6.80
N THR A 434 -0.30 24.33 -8.08
CA THR A 434 -1.33 24.35 -9.13
C THR A 434 -2.08 23.01 -9.23
N LEU A 435 -1.43 21.89 -8.93
CA LEU A 435 -2.03 20.57 -8.98
C LEU A 435 -2.74 20.25 -7.66
N GLU A 436 -3.91 19.63 -7.80
CA GLU A 436 -4.72 19.25 -6.64
C GLU A 436 -3.95 18.29 -5.72
N ARG A 437 -3.90 18.61 -4.42
CA ARG A 437 -3.33 17.75 -3.38
C ARG A 437 -4.39 16.76 -2.90
N SER A 438 -4.04 15.48 -2.88
CA SER A 438 -4.92 14.46 -2.34
C SER A 438 -4.72 14.33 -0.82
N MET A 439 -5.82 14.32 -0.07
CA MET A 439 -5.82 13.93 1.34
C MET A 439 -5.97 12.40 1.54
N GLY A 440 -5.88 11.64 0.45
CA GLY A 440 -6.02 10.19 0.40
C GLY A 440 -5.26 9.61 -0.79
N LYS A 441 -5.92 8.78 -1.62
CA LYS A 441 -5.29 8.22 -2.83
C LYS A 441 -5.11 9.28 -3.91
N LEU A 442 -3.88 9.44 -4.38
CA LEU A 442 -3.51 10.38 -5.42
C LEU A 442 -4.07 9.93 -6.79
N ARG A 443 -4.79 10.82 -7.49
CA ARG A 443 -5.20 10.60 -8.87
C ARG A 443 -4.12 11.12 -9.82
N ARG A 444 -3.24 10.23 -10.25
CA ARG A 444 -2.18 10.56 -11.21
C ARG A 444 -2.68 10.75 -12.64
N VAL A 445 -3.79 10.12 -13.01
CA VAL A 445 -4.31 10.11 -14.38
C VAL A 445 -5.65 10.81 -14.46
N LYS A 446 -5.78 11.75 -15.39
CA LYS A 446 -7.02 12.42 -15.79
C LYS A 446 -7.31 12.09 -17.26
N ASP A 447 -8.22 11.14 -17.48
CA ASP A 447 -8.63 10.75 -18.83
C ASP A 447 -9.73 11.68 -19.33
N LEU A 448 -9.42 12.49 -20.35
CA LEU A 448 -10.31 13.44 -21.00
C LEU A 448 -10.69 13.01 -22.42
N ARG A 449 -10.41 11.75 -22.82
CA ARG A 449 -10.66 11.25 -24.18
C ARG A 449 -12.14 11.08 -24.51
N GLN A 450 -12.99 11.04 -23.52
CA GLN A 450 -14.44 10.86 -23.66
C GLN A 450 -15.26 12.15 -23.40
N GLN A 451 -14.57 13.29 -23.26
CA GLN A 451 -15.23 14.59 -23.08
C GLN A 451 -15.32 15.38 -24.37
#